data_9b38c1f15225b313163bf76042da3ce5
#
_entry.id   9b38c1f15225b313163bf76042da3ce5
#
_cell.length_a   1.000
_cell.length_b   1.000
_cell.length_c   1.000
_cell.angle_alpha   90.00
_cell.angle_beta   90.00
_cell.angle_gamma   90.00
#
_symmetry.space_group_name_H-M   'P 1'
#
loop_
_entity.id
_entity.type
_entity.pdbx_description
1 polymer ?
#
loop_
_entity_poly.entity_id
_entity_poly.type
_entity_poly.pdbx_seq_one_letter_code
_entity_poly.pdbx_strand_id
1 'polypeptide(L)'
;LLDKKKEAEILCPSVAPGNPKVGVMLPYAPVQLLIFTYDDGIEMPEFLVMTSGNTSGAPICRDDQEAEAELSGFCDCMLSHDRKIRIRADDSVMDFYEDKPYMIRRSRGYAPLPFMVSTPYQGQVLAIGGELKNSFCIGVDNRFYPSPYVGDLEDLRTVKALRETVGRLEILLEVEPEIVCCDMHPKYNSVMVAEELGLPVVKVQHHYAHILSCMAENDCAEQVIGVSFDGTGYGTDGTIWGGEILLSDLNGFERAGSVMPFLQIGGDASSKEGWRIAVSLLYGMTGDREKTSEIIEKLELCTKQEANVQFAMADRRINAVMSTSAGRLFDGVSAILGIRRKSTFEGEASMALEFAAEEYQKNRLKNAKKMPEIPTYELLKEGNDRLLLNTGSLLKEILDRRLNGEDPGSLAYIFHQELARQITASCVKIREQSGCNKAALSGGVFQNRLLLELTDHMLKQQGFEVLKHQLVPPNDGGIALGQAVYAMAYLDRNK
;
A
#
# COMPACT_ATOMS: atom_id res chain seq x y z
N LEU A 1 -15.34 -5.96 -0.87
CA LEU A 1 -15.81 -4.90 0.03
C LEU A 1 -17.10 -4.29 -0.52
N LEU A 2 -18.08 -4.06 0.36
CA LEU A 2 -19.38 -3.45 0.01
C LEU A 2 -19.63 -2.21 0.86
N ASP A 3 -20.31 -1.22 0.30
CA ASP A 3 -20.69 -0.02 1.03
C ASP A 3 -21.78 -0.32 2.10
N LYS A 4 -21.57 0.16 3.31
CA LYS A 4 -22.57 0.06 4.39
C LYS A 4 -23.76 0.95 4.07
N LYS A 5 -24.98 0.41 4.15
CA LYS A 5 -26.21 1.23 4.06
C LYS A 5 -26.40 1.97 5.40
N LYS A 6 -26.51 3.30 5.37
CA LYS A 6 -26.67 4.14 6.58
C LYS A 6 -27.94 3.81 7.40
N GLU A 7 -28.94 3.21 6.78
CA GLU A 7 -30.26 2.91 7.37
C GLU A 7 -30.40 1.48 7.90
N ALA A 8 -29.38 0.63 7.71
CA ALA A 8 -29.42 -0.76 8.15
C ALA A 8 -28.67 -0.92 9.47
N GLU A 9 -29.37 -0.89 10.59
CA GLU A 9 -28.86 -1.25 11.93
C GLU A 9 -28.58 -2.76 12.10
N ILE A 10 -28.33 -3.49 11.00
CA ILE A 10 -28.17 -4.94 11.00
C ILE A 10 -26.80 -5.36 11.54
N LEU A 11 -25.77 -4.51 11.35
CA LEU A 11 -24.42 -4.82 11.79
C LEU A 11 -24.08 -4.12 13.11
N CYS A 12 -23.49 -4.87 14.02
CA CYS A 12 -22.96 -4.29 15.26
C CYS A 12 -21.95 -3.16 14.93
N PRO A 13 -22.01 -2.01 15.61
CA PRO A 13 -21.10 -0.88 15.36
C PRO A 13 -19.61 -1.23 15.49
N SER A 14 -19.27 -2.29 16.24
CA SER A 14 -17.92 -2.79 16.39
C SER A 14 -17.39 -3.54 15.16
N VAL A 15 -18.25 -3.90 14.21
CA VAL A 15 -17.83 -4.50 12.93
C VAL A 15 -17.36 -3.40 11.98
N ALA A 16 -16.05 -3.37 11.69
CA ALA A 16 -15.39 -2.35 10.87
C ALA A 16 -15.74 -0.91 11.33
N PRO A 17 -15.37 -0.52 12.56
CA PRO A 17 -15.72 0.79 13.12
C PRO A 17 -15.06 1.91 12.32
N GLY A 18 -15.84 2.98 12.05
CA GLY A 18 -15.35 4.13 11.28
C GLY A 18 -15.10 3.88 9.78
N ASN A 19 -15.26 2.65 9.30
CA ASN A 19 -15.12 2.32 7.88
C ASN A 19 -16.51 2.36 7.21
N PRO A 20 -16.69 3.10 6.09
CA PRO A 20 -17.96 3.11 5.34
C PRO A 20 -18.24 1.79 4.62
N LYS A 21 -17.26 0.90 4.52
CA LYS A 21 -17.37 -0.40 3.86
C LYS A 21 -17.31 -1.55 4.87
N VAL A 22 -17.80 -2.70 4.45
CA VAL A 22 -17.71 -3.98 5.17
C VAL A 22 -17.26 -5.09 4.21
N GLY A 23 -16.40 -5.98 4.69
CA GLY A 23 -16.06 -7.20 3.98
C GLY A 23 -17.20 -8.22 4.06
N VAL A 24 -17.60 -8.76 2.94
CA VAL A 24 -18.64 -9.81 2.84
C VAL A 24 -18.09 -10.95 2.00
N MET A 25 -18.31 -12.18 2.44
CA MET A 25 -18.04 -13.38 1.66
C MET A 25 -19.21 -14.34 1.72
N LEU A 26 -19.42 -15.12 0.67
CA LEU A 26 -20.38 -16.22 0.65
C LEU A 26 -19.73 -17.50 1.16
N PRO A 27 -20.48 -18.46 1.71
CA PRO A 27 -19.98 -19.78 2.01
C PRO A 27 -19.41 -20.44 0.74
N TYR A 28 -18.11 -20.71 0.71
CA TYR A 28 -17.44 -21.34 -0.44
C TYR A 28 -17.04 -22.81 -0.19
N ALA A 29 -17.15 -23.27 1.06
CA ALA A 29 -16.87 -24.65 1.44
C ALA A 29 -18.14 -25.35 1.96
N PRO A 30 -18.31 -26.67 1.69
CA PRO A 30 -19.48 -27.41 2.16
C PRO A 30 -19.72 -27.26 3.67
N VAL A 31 -18.68 -27.29 4.49
CA VAL A 31 -18.80 -27.12 5.95
C VAL A 31 -19.37 -25.75 6.34
N GLN A 32 -19.01 -24.69 5.63
CA GLN A 32 -19.54 -23.35 5.86
C GLN A 32 -21.02 -23.28 5.48
N LEU A 33 -21.41 -23.90 4.36
CA LEU A 33 -22.80 -23.96 3.94
C LEU A 33 -23.64 -24.77 4.96
N LEU A 34 -23.13 -25.90 5.48
CA LEU A 34 -23.81 -26.71 6.47
C LEU A 34 -24.08 -25.95 7.78
N ILE A 35 -23.20 -25.00 8.18
CA ILE A 35 -23.45 -24.17 9.39
C ILE A 35 -24.80 -23.43 9.27
N PHE A 36 -25.18 -22.98 8.08
CA PHE A 36 -26.45 -22.25 7.87
C PHE A 36 -27.62 -23.15 7.49
N THR A 37 -27.39 -24.34 6.95
CA THR A 37 -28.43 -25.16 6.31
C THR A 37 -28.63 -26.54 6.96
N TYR A 38 -27.87 -26.89 8.02
CA TYR A 38 -28.01 -28.18 8.68
C TYR A 38 -29.33 -28.23 9.45
N ASP A 39 -30.11 -29.31 9.19
CA ASP A 39 -31.45 -29.48 9.76
C ASP A 39 -31.37 -30.19 11.14
N ASP A 40 -31.01 -29.44 12.16
CA ASP A 40 -30.96 -29.89 13.57
C ASP A 40 -31.97 -29.16 14.48
N GLY A 41 -32.83 -28.34 13.91
CA GLY A 41 -33.79 -27.50 14.61
C GLY A 41 -33.20 -26.26 15.28
N ILE A 42 -31.91 -25.93 15.03
CA ILE A 42 -31.27 -24.71 15.52
C ILE A 42 -31.49 -23.58 14.48
N GLU A 43 -32.12 -22.50 14.92
CA GLU A 43 -32.27 -21.32 14.08
C GLU A 43 -30.95 -20.53 14.07
N MET A 44 -30.23 -20.56 12.94
CA MET A 44 -28.96 -19.85 12.76
C MET A 44 -29.19 -18.39 12.38
N PRO A 45 -28.34 -17.47 12.86
CA PRO A 45 -28.36 -16.08 12.38
C PRO A 45 -28.01 -16.00 10.90
N GLU A 46 -28.58 -14.99 10.20
CA GLU A 46 -28.35 -14.77 8.76
C GLU A 46 -26.89 -14.43 8.43
N PHE A 47 -26.11 -13.94 9.41
CA PHE A 47 -24.74 -13.51 9.27
C PHE A 47 -23.86 -14.02 10.41
N LEU A 48 -22.62 -14.39 10.08
CA LEU A 48 -21.58 -14.72 11.03
C LEU A 48 -20.36 -13.82 10.79
N VAL A 49 -19.69 -13.44 11.87
CA VAL A 49 -18.38 -12.77 11.76
C VAL A 49 -17.32 -13.84 11.58
N MET A 50 -16.60 -13.79 10.46
CA MET A 50 -15.54 -14.73 10.12
C MET A 50 -14.19 -14.03 10.10
N THR A 51 -13.17 -14.67 10.65
CA THR A 51 -11.78 -14.21 10.59
C THR A 51 -10.84 -15.39 10.43
N SER A 52 -9.58 -15.13 10.06
CA SER A 52 -8.56 -16.16 9.96
C SER A 52 -8.22 -16.74 11.33
N GLY A 53 -7.92 -18.04 11.40
CA GLY A 53 -7.54 -18.75 12.64
C GLY A 53 -6.05 -18.54 12.95
N ASN A 54 -5.72 -17.37 13.51
CA ASN A 54 -4.35 -17.02 13.94
C ASN A 54 -4.36 -15.97 15.05
N THR A 55 -3.29 -15.90 15.82
CA THR A 55 -3.01 -14.74 16.67
C THR A 55 -2.57 -13.55 15.79
N SER A 56 -2.79 -12.31 16.27
CA SER A 56 -2.48 -11.10 15.49
C SER A 56 -1.02 -11.09 15.01
N GLY A 57 -0.82 -10.88 13.70
CA GLY A 57 0.48 -10.86 13.05
C GLY A 57 1.11 -12.22 12.75
N ALA A 58 0.55 -13.32 13.27
CA ALA A 58 1.01 -14.67 12.97
C ALA A 58 0.39 -15.22 11.67
N PRO A 59 1.02 -16.22 11.02
CA PRO A 59 0.39 -16.94 9.92
C PRO A 59 -0.80 -17.77 10.43
N ILE A 60 -1.77 -18.05 9.53
CA ILE A 60 -2.92 -18.93 9.86
C ILE A 60 -2.44 -20.29 10.36
N CYS A 61 -3.04 -20.80 11.45
CA CYS A 61 -2.78 -22.14 11.96
C CYS A 61 -3.07 -23.18 10.88
N ARG A 62 -2.18 -24.18 10.76
CA ARG A 62 -2.24 -25.20 9.70
C ARG A 62 -2.56 -26.61 10.20
N ASP A 63 -2.25 -26.89 11.45
CA ASP A 63 -2.50 -28.18 12.06
C ASP A 63 -3.14 -28.01 13.44
N ASP A 64 -3.71 -29.12 13.95
CA ASP A 64 -4.50 -29.10 15.15
C ASP A 64 -3.67 -28.73 16.40
N GLN A 65 -2.39 -29.15 16.46
CA GLN A 65 -1.52 -28.84 17.59
C GLN A 65 -1.20 -27.34 17.64
N GLU A 66 -0.92 -26.72 16.47
CA GLU A 66 -0.71 -25.30 16.34
C GLU A 66 -1.99 -24.52 16.73
N ALA A 67 -3.15 -24.97 16.24
CA ALA A 67 -4.44 -24.36 16.54
C ALA A 67 -4.80 -24.47 18.04
N GLU A 68 -4.60 -25.63 18.67
CA GLU A 68 -4.84 -25.80 20.08
C GLU A 68 -3.93 -24.91 20.93
N ALA A 69 -2.65 -24.83 20.58
CA ALA A 69 -1.69 -24.03 21.34
C ALA A 69 -1.96 -22.51 21.21
N GLU A 70 -2.36 -22.04 20.05
CA GLU A 70 -2.49 -20.60 19.78
C GLU A 70 -3.93 -20.07 19.99
N LEU A 71 -4.97 -20.86 19.74
CA LEU A 71 -6.35 -20.39 19.69
C LEU A 71 -7.22 -20.83 20.86
N SER A 72 -6.78 -21.78 21.70
CA SER A 72 -7.58 -22.27 22.84
C SER A 72 -8.04 -21.18 23.81
N GLY A 73 -7.33 -20.05 23.88
CA GLY A 73 -7.72 -18.90 24.68
C GLY A 73 -8.79 -17.99 24.04
N PHE A 74 -9.18 -18.25 22.80
CA PHE A 74 -10.08 -17.39 22.00
C PHE A 74 -11.34 -18.11 21.53
N CYS A 75 -11.42 -19.43 21.66
CA CYS A 75 -12.56 -20.22 21.19
C CYS A 75 -13.06 -21.20 22.25
N ASP A 76 -14.37 -21.48 22.23
CA ASP A 76 -15.03 -22.47 23.11
C ASP A 76 -14.97 -23.87 22.53
N CYS A 77 -14.84 -23.99 21.19
CA CYS A 77 -14.72 -25.29 20.52
C CYS A 77 -13.95 -25.18 19.23
N MET A 78 -13.37 -26.27 18.75
CA MET A 78 -12.67 -26.41 17.49
C MET A 78 -13.27 -27.55 16.67
N LEU A 79 -13.60 -27.29 15.41
CA LEU A 79 -13.96 -28.31 14.44
C LEU A 79 -12.72 -28.63 13.59
N SER A 80 -12.22 -29.86 13.76
CA SER A 80 -11.02 -30.32 13.06
C SER A 80 -11.37 -31.40 12.01
N HIS A 81 -10.37 -31.75 11.19
CA HIS A 81 -10.44 -32.81 10.17
C HIS A 81 -9.07 -33.49 9.99
N ASP A 82 -9.06 -34.67 9.47
CA ASP A 82 -7.87 -35.51 9.25
C ASP A 82 -7.07 -35.20 7.98
N ARG A 83 -7.58 -34.30 7.12
CA ARG A 83 -6.92 -33.89 5.88
C ARG A 83 -5.82 -32.86 6.14
N LYS A 84 -4.57 -33.19 5.80
CA LYS A 84 -3.44 -32.27 5.94
C LYS A 84 -3.58 -31.03 5.07
N ILE A 85 -3.50 -29.85 5.70
CA ILE A 85 -3.34 -28.57 5.01
C ILE A 85 -1.88 -28.44 4.57
N ARG A 86 -1.64 -28.34 3.27
CA ARG A 86 -0.31 -28.29 2.68
C ARG A 86 0.24 -26.87 2.55
N ILE A 87 -0.59 -25.95 2.11
CA ILE A 87 -0.27 -24.53 1.91
C ILE A 87 -1.32 -23.72 2.63
N ARG A 88 -0.88 -22.72 3.39
CA ARG A 88 -1.77 -21.72 3.99
C ARG A 88 -2.30 -20.82 2.86
N ALA A 89 -3.56 -20.47 2.92
CA ALA A 89 -4.17 -19.57 1.95
C ALA A 89 -5.23 -18.71 2.66
N ASP A 90 -4.88 -17.45 2.85
CA ASP A 90 -5.83 -16.43 3.31
C ASP A 90 -6.94 -16.19 2.30
N ASP A 91 -8.02 -15.56 2.73
CA ASP A 91 -9.04 -15.09 1.81
C ASP A 91 -8.52 -13.92 0.99
N SER A 92 -8.84 -13.91 -0.30
CA SER A 92 -8.63 -12.75 -1.15
C SER A 92 -9.55 -11.62 -0.72
N VAL A 93 -9.04 -10.38 -0.78
CA VAL A 93 -9.82 -9.17 -0.48
C VAL A 93 -9.79 -8.28 -1.71
N MET A 94 -10.97 -7.88 -2.17
CA MET A 94 -11.11 -7.00 -3.33
C MET A 94 -12.16 -5.92 -3.11
N ASP A 95 -11.98 -4.83 -3.80
CA ASP A 95 -12.94 -3.78 -4.06
C ASP A 95 -13.23 -3.72 -5.57
N PHE A 96 -13.96 -2.72 -6.02
CA PHE A 96 -14.25 -2.50 -7.43
C PHE A 96 -13.89 -1.08 -7.85
N TYR A 97 -13.30 -0.95 -9.02
CA TYR A 97 -13.04 0.34 -9.67
C TYR A 97 -13.47 0.26 -11.15
N GLU A 98 -14.31 1.21 -11.60
CA GLU A 98 -14.90 1.19 -12.95
C GLU A 98 -15.54 -0.19 -13.29
N ASP A 99 -16.31 -0.75 -12.34
CA ASP A 99 -16.95 -2.07 -12.40
C ASP A 99 -16.00 -3.27 -12.62
N LYS A 100 -14.70 -3.06 -12.42
CA LYS A 100 -13.68 -4.12 -12.48
C LYS A 100 -13.15 -4.44 -11.09
N PRO A 101 -12.70 -5.67 -10.84
CA PRO A 101 -12.01 -6.02 -9.62
C PRO A 101 -10.81 -5.09 -9.35
N TYR A 102 -10.63 -4.72 -8.11
CA TYR A 102 -9.45 -4.00 -7.60
C TYR A 102 -8.93 -4.73 -6.37
N MET A 103 -7.88 -5.52 -6.58
CA MET A 103 -7.37 -6.44 -5.58
C MET A 103 -6.63 -5.70 -4.46
N ILE A 104 -6.96 -6.04 -3.19
CA ILE A 104 -6.28 -5.54 -1.99
C ILE A 104 -5.35 -6.62 -1.42
N ARG A 105 -5.82 -7.87 -1.41
CA ARG A 105 -5.04 -9.06 -1.07
C ARG A 105 -5.35 -10.17 -2.07
N ARG A 106 -4.31 -10.72 -2.69
CA ARG A 106 -4.45 -11.82 -3.65
C ARG A 106 -4.02 -13.14 -3.00
N SER A 107 -4.96 -14.06 -2.85
CA SER A 107 -4.70 -15.35 -2.21
C SER A 107 -5.68 -16.40 -2.73
N ARG A 108 -6.52 -16.98 -1.88
CA ARG A 108 -7.47 -18.05 -2.22
C ARG A 108 -8.32 -17.70 -3.44
N GLY A 109 -8.42 -18.66 -4.36
CA GLY A 109 -9.19 -18.53 -5.61
C GLY A 109 -8.44 -17.85 -6.76
N TYR A 110 -7.35 -17.11 -6.48
CA TYR A 110 -6.55 -16.42 -7.48
C TYR A 110 -5.11 -16.95 -7.56
N ALA A 111 -4.49 -17.25 -6.44
CA ALA A 111 -3.16 -17.83 -6.40
C ALA A 111 -3.24 -19.39 -6.49
N PRO A 112 -2.31 -20.03 -7.19
CA PRO A 112 -1.18 -19.49 -7.95
C PRO A 112 -1.46 -19.35 -9.46
N LEU A 113 -2.61 -18.82 -9.86
CA LEU A 113 -2.90 -18.60 -11.29
C LEU A 113 -1.87 -17.64 -11.88
N PRO A 114 -1.30 -17.93 -13.08
CA PRO A 114 -0.25 -17.13 -13.65
C PRO A 114 -0.76 -15.84 -14.30
N PHE A 115 0.11 -14.83 -14.32
CA PHE A 115 0.08 -13.75 -15.29
C PHE A 115 0.98 -14.11 -16.46
N MET A 116 0.54 -13.79 -17.66
CA MET A 116 1.31 -14.04 -18.90
C MET A 116 1.68 -12.70 -19.52
N VAL A 117 2.95 -12.57 -19.92
CA VAL A 117 3.41 -11.41 -20.68
C VAL A 117 3.72 -11.83 -22.12
N SER A 118 3.53 -10.91 -23.06
CA SER A 118 3.79 -11.16 -24.48
C SER A 118 5.29 -11.24 -24.81
N THR A 119 6.16 -10.71 -23.95
CA THR A 119 7.61 -10.79 -24.12
C THR A 119 8.06 -12.26 -24.06
N PRO A 120 8.77 -12.77 -25.08
CA PRO A 120 9.12 -14.20 -25.20
C PRO A 120 10.36 -14.52 -24.34
N TYR A 121 10.26 -14.39 -23.04
CA TYR A 121 11.32 -14.76 -22.10
C TYR A 121 11.59 -16.27 -22.08
N GLN A 122 12.80 -16.65 -21.67
CA GLN A 122 13.20 -18.03 -21.42
C GLN A 122 14.00 -18.14 -20.14
N GLY A 123 13.58 -19.02 -19.23
CA GLY A 123 14.28 -19.27 -17.97
C GLY A 123 13.33 -19.44 -16.79
N GLN A 124 13.93 -19.57 -15.61
CA GLN A 124 13.22 -19.79 -14.37
C GLN A 124 13.76 -18.88 -13.28
N VAL A 125 12.89 -18.12 -12.66
CA VAL A 125 13.28 -17.12 -11.64
C VAL A 125 12.37 -17.22 -10.42
N LEU A 126 12.92 -16.84 -9.26
CA LEU A 126 12.19 -16.67 -8.01
C LEU A 126 12.30 -15.22 -7.55
N ALA A 127 11.21 -14.63 -7.10
CA ALA A 127 11.16 -13.32 -6.48
C ALA A 127 10.53 -13.42 -5.09
N ILE A 128 11.22 -12.94 -4.05
CA ILE A 128 10.82 -13.16 -2.66
C ILE A 128 9.77 -12.15 -2.15
N GLY A 129 9.59 -11.02 -2.85
CA GLY A 129 8.63 -9.98 -2.44
C GLY A 129 9.17 -9.01 -1.39
N GLY A 130 8.23 -8.32 -0.73
CA GLY A 130 8.52 -7.33 0.32
C GLY A 130 8.61 -7.91 1.72
N GLU A 131 8.75 -7.04 2.71
CA GLU A 131 8.76 -7.40 4.12
C GLU A 131 7.36 -7.50 4.70
N LEU A 132 6.50 -6.54 4.37
CA LEU A 132 5.09 -6.50 4.80
C LEU A 132 4.20 -7.03 3.68
N LYS A 133 3.05 -7.59 4.06
CA LYS A 133 2.07 -8.17 3.13
C LYS A 133 2.73 -9.13 2.12
N ASN A 134 3.74 -9.84 2.55
CA ASN A 134 4.58 -10.65 1.69
C ASN A 134 3.75 -11.62 0.83
N SER A 135 4.14 -11.70 -0.40
CA SER A 135 3.93 -12.78 -1.36
C SER A 135 5.23 -12.95 -2.15
N PHE A 136 5.46 -14.11 -2.70
CA PHE A 136 6.57 -14.34 -3.62
C PHE A 136 6.03 -14.67 -5.02
N CYS A 137 6.90 -14.69 -6.02
CA CYS A 137 6.50 -15.03 -7.40
C CYS A 137 7.52 -15.95 -8.05
N ILE A 138 7.04 -17.00 -8.71
CA ILE A 138 7.86 -17.87 -9.56
C ILE A 138 7.61 -17.50 -11.02
N GLY A 139 8.66 -17.21 -11.77
CA GLY A 139 8.61 -16.97 -13.21
C GLY A 139 9.14 -18.17 -13.97
N VAL A 140 8.40 -18.63 -14.98
CA VAL A 140 8.78 -19.69 -15.92
C VAL A 140 8.53 -19.18 -17.32
N ASP A 141 9.58 -18.89 -18.06
CA ASP A 141 9.49 -18.24 -19.35
C ASP A 141 8.67 -16.95 -19.29
N ASN A 142 7.60 -16.84 -20.05
CA ASN A 142 6.71 -15.69 -20.05
C ASN A 142 5.51 -15.82 -19.09
N ARG A 143 5.52 -16.80 -18.17
CA ARG A 143 4.46 -17.04 -17.18
C ARG A 143 4.97 -16.75 -15.77
N PHE A 144 4.24 -15.93 -15.02
CA PHE A 144 4.59 -15.52 -13.68
C PHE A 144 3.50 -15.96 -12.71
N TYR A 145 3.86 -16.72 -11.69
CA TYR A 145 2.99 -17.36 -10.71
C TYR A 145 3.13 -16.70 -9.34
N PRO A 146 2.38 -15.61 -9.04
CA PRO A 146 2.37 -15.04 -7.69
C PRO A 146 1.79 -16.05 -6.69
N SER A 147 2.44 -16.19 -5.55
CA SER A 147 2.02 -17.07 -4.47
C SER A 147 0.71 -16.61 -3.82
N PRO A 148 0.08 -17.45 -2.99
CA PRO A 148 -0.84 -16.97 -1.97
C PRO A 148 -0.15 -15.96 -1.06
N TYR A 149 -0.95 -15.08 -0.44
CA TYR A 149 -0.48 -14.18 0.61
C TYR A 149 0.21 -14.97 1.73
N VAL A 150 1.39 -14.53 2.14
CA VAL A 150 2.19 -15.15 3.20
C VAL A 150 2.05 -14.39 4.52
N GLY A 151 2.12 -13.07 4.47
CA GLY A 151 1.98 -12.19 5.64
C GLY A 151 3.21 -11.34 5.93
N ASP A 152 3.26 -10.76 7.12
CA ASP A 152 4.34 -9.86 7.52
C ASP A 152 5.54 -10.66 8.05
N LEU A 153 6.71 -10.46 7.45
CA LEU A 153 7.92 -11.23 7.78
C LEU A 153 8.62 -10.77 9.07
N GLU A 154 8.07 -9.76 9.76
CA GLU A 154 8.53 -9.40 11.11
C GLU A 154 8.35 -10.56 12.10
N ASP A 155 7.40 -11.45 11.87
CA ASP A 155 7.21 -12.67 12.65
C ASP A 155 8.02 -13.84 12.04
N LEU A 156 8.89 -14.45 12.82
CA LEU A 156 9.72 -15.59 12.40
C LEU A 156 8.88 -16.82 11.95
N ARG A 157 7.65 -16.97 12.45
CA ARG A 157 6.72 -18.01 11.98
C ARG A 157 6.29 -17.77 10.54
N THR A 158 6.11 -16.50 10.16
CA THR A 158 5.82 -16.10 8.78
C THR A 158 7.03 -16.32 7.87
N VAL A 159 8.24 -16.01 8.34
CA VAL A 159 9.48 -16.34 7.60
C VAL A 159 9.61 -17.85 7.34
N LYS A 160 9.30 -18.69 8.35
CA LYS A 160 9.25 -20.15 8.19
C LYS A 160 8.17 -20.57 7.18
N ALA A 161 6.98 -19.95 7.25
CA ALA A 161 5.89 -20.23 6.31
C ALA A 161 6.27 -19.84 4.86
N LEU A 162 6.99 -18.73 4.67
CA LEU A 162 7.55 -18.33 3.37
C LEU A 162 8.44 -19.42 2.79
N ARG A 163 9.49 -19.85 3.53
CA ARG A 163 10.41 -20.91 3.07
C ARG A 163 9.69 -22.22 2.70
N GLU A 164 8.76 -22.65 3.56
CA GLU A 164 7.96 -23.85 3.31
C GLU A 164 7.09 -23.72 2.05
N THR A 165 6.51 -22.54 1.83
CA THR A 165 5.60 -22.30 0.70
C THR A 165 6.37 -22.19 -0.62
N VAL A 166 7.55 -21.54 -0.61
CA VAL A 166 8.47 -21.49 -1.76
C VAL A 166 8.79 -22.91 -2.22
N GLY A 167 9.39 -23.74 -1.34
CA GLY A 167 9.77 -25.11 -1.73
C GLY A 167 8.60 -25.97 -2.18
N ARG A 168 7.38 -25.73 -1.67
CA ARG A 168 6.18 -26.46 -2.14
C ARG A 168 5.70 -26.03 -3.52
N LEU A 169 5.76 -24.73 -3.82
CA LEU A 169 5.41 -24.22 -5.13
C LEU A 169 6.45 -24.59 -6.19
N GLU A 170 7.73 -24.62 -5.85
CA GLU A 170 8.78 -25.14 -6.72
C GLU A 170 8.51 -26.59 -7.12
N ILE A 171 8.18 -27.46 -6.16
CA ILE A 171 7.81 -28.85 -6.42
C ILE A 171 6.52 -28.93 -7.26
N LEU A 172 5.50 -28.12 -6.95
CA LEU A 172 4.21 -28.16 -7.64
C LEU A 172 4.32 -27.72 -9.10
N LEU A 173 5.17 -26.73 -9.37
CA LEU A 173 5.38 -26.16 -10.71
C LEU A 173 6.53 -26.84 -11.47
N GLU A 174 7.24 -27.78 -10.82
CA GLU A 174 8.42 -28.47 -11.37
C GLU A 174 9.50 -27.48 -11.83
N VAL A 175 9.89 -26.54 -10.95
CA VAL A 175 10.76 -25.40 -11.25
C VAL A 175 12.02 -25.46 -10.41
N GLU A 176 13.16 -25.16 -11.03
CA GLU A 176 14.46 -24.95 -10.38
C GLU A 176 14.98 -23.55 -10.78
N PRO A 177 14.73 -22.50 -9.94
CA PRO A 177 15.11 -21.14 -10.29
C PRO A 177 16.60 -20.97 -10.52
N GLU A 178 16.97 -20.23 -11.58
CA GLU A 178 18.35 -19.92 -11.95
C GLU A 178 18.91 -18.74 -11.13
N ILE A 179 18.01 -17.80 -10.77
CA ILE A 179 18.33 -16.60 -9.97
C ILE A 179 17.19 -16.28 -9.01
N VAL A 180 17.50 -15.55 -7.95
CA VAL A 180 16.49 -15.01 -7.02
C VAL A 180 16.54 -13.49 -6.98
N CYS A 181 15.36 -12.85 -7.03
CA CYS A 181 15.20 -11.40 -6.90
C CYS A 181 14.60 -11.04 -5.54
N CYS A 182 15.09 -9.96 -4.95
CA CYS A 182 14.58 -9.42 -3.69
C CYS A 182 14.68 -7.89 -3.66
N ASP A 183 14.16 -7.29 -2.59
CA ASP A 183 14.26 -5.85 -2.32
C ASP A 183 15.71 -5.41 -2.10
N MET A 184 15.99 -4.12 -2.20
CA MET A 184 17.29 -3.51 -1.91
C MET A 184 17.51 -3.27 -0.41
N HIS A 185 16.48 -3.33 0.42
CA HIS A 185 16.57 -2.98 1.83
C HIS A 185 17.45 -3.96 2.61
N PRO A 186 18.57 -3.50 3.24
CA PRO A 186 19.62 -4.41 3.74
C PRO A 186 19.22 -5.22 4.99
N LYS A 187 18.10 -4.91 5.61
CA LYS A 187 17.67 -5.53 6.88
C LYS A 187 16.34 -6.29 6.77
N TYR A 188 15.77 -6.43 5.58
CA TYR A 188 14.54 -7.18 5.42
C TYR A 188 14.77 -8.67 5.56
N ASN A 189 13.87 -9.37 6.25
CA ASN A 189 13.90 -10.82 6.35
C ASN A 189 13.69 -11.48 4.98
N SER A 190 12.95 -10.84 4.06
CA SER A 190 12.83 -11.27 2.67
C SER A 190 14.17 -11.32 1.96
N VAL A 191 15.06 -10.36 2.19
CA VAL A 191 16.42 -10.34 1.63
C VAL A 191 17.28 -11.45 2.25
N MET A 192 17.19 -11.65 3.57
CA MET A 192 17.88 -12.75 4.24
C MET A 192 17.46 -14.11 3.65
N VAL A 193 16.17 -14.33 3.45
CA VAL A 193 15.67 -15.57 2.83
C VAL A 193 16.22 -15.75 1.41
N ALA A 194 16.26 -14.68 0.60
CA ALA A 194 16.85 -14.75 -0.74
C ALA A 194 18.32 -15.15 -0.70
N GLU A 195 19.12 -14.56 0.19
CA GLU A 195 20.55 -14.84 0.33
C GLU A 195 20.84 -16.28 0.83
N GLU A 196 19.96 -16.85 1.65
CA GLU A 196 20.06 -18.23 2.16
C GLU A 196 19.82 -19.31 1.10
N LEU A 197 19.15 -19.00 -0.02
CA LEU A 197 18.86 -19.97 -1.08
C LEU A 197 20.08 -20.43 -1.87
N GLY A 198 21.21 -19.71 -1.75
CA GLY A 198 22.45 -20.05 -2.47
C GLY A 198 22.40 -19.82 -3.98
N LEU A 199 21.38 -19.14 -4.49
CA LEU A 199 21.25 -18.72 -5.88
C LEU A 199 21.92 -17.36 -6.10
N PRO A 200 22.29 -17.00 -7.33
CA PRO A 200 22.65 -15.62 -7.66
C PRO A 200 21.52 -14.65 -7.29
N VAL A 201 21.84 -13.63 -6.48
CA VAL A 201 20.83 -12.67 -5.97
C VAL A 201 20.85 -11.41 -6.81
N VAL A 202 19.68 -11.01 -7.30
CA VAL A 202 19.44 -9.74 -8.00
C VAL A 202 18.58 -8.86 -7.10
N LYS A 203 19.06 -7.62 -6.83
CA LYS A 203 18.31 -6.66 -6.00
C LYS A 203 17.63 -5.61 -6.87
N VAL A 204 16.35 -5.33 -6.58
CA VAL A 204 15.56 -4.34 -7.30
C VAL A 204 15.02 -3.28 -6.33
N GLN A 205 14.97 -2.02 -6.79
CA GLN A 205 14.43 -0.92 -6.01
C GLN A 205 12.92 -1.10 -5.82
N HIS A 206 12.43 -0.89 -4.60
CA HIS A 206 11.05 -1.14 -4.15
C HIS A 206 9.98 -0.50 -5.05
N HIS A 207 10.06 0.83 -5.25
CA HIS A 207 9.08 1.58 -6.04
C HIS A 207 9.14 1.25 -7.53
N TYR A 208 10.31 0.91 -8.03
CA TYR A 208 10.45 0.39 -9.38
C TYR A 208 9.79 -0.99 -9.53
N ALA A 209 9.91 -1.87 -8.53
CA ALA A 209 9.19 -3.14 -8.52
C ALA A 209 7.66 -2.96 -8.53
N HIS A 210 7.12 -1.95 -7.82
CA HIS A 210 5.71 -1.56 -7.92
C HIS A 210 5.30 -1.21 -9.34
N ILE A 211 6.10 -0.40 -10.05
CA ILE A 211 5.79 0.00 -11.44
C ILE A 211 5.87 -1.21 -12.37
N LEU A 212 6.92 -2.02 -12.25
CA LEU A 212 7.06 -3.24 -13.05
C LEU A 212 5.90 -4.22 -12.83
N SER A 213 5.39 -4.32 -11.62
CA SER A 213 4.21 -5.13 -11.30
C SER A 213 2.98 -4.66 -12.05
N CYS A 214 2.75 -3.34 -12.11
CA CYS A 214 1.66 -2.75 -12.87
C CYS A 214 1.85 -2.95 -14.39
N MET A 215 3.07 -2.79 -14.89
CA MET A 215 3.41 -3.05 -16.29
C MET A 215 3.15 -4.52 -16.68
N ALA A 216 3.60 -5.45 -15.83
CA ALA A 216 3.42 -6.89 -16.08
C ALA A 216 1.95 -7.31 -16.11
N GLU A 217 1.14 -6.81 -15.16
CA GLU A 217 -0.29 -7.10 -15.15
C GLU A 217 -1.01 -6.59 -16.40
N ASN A 218 -0.56 -5.46 -16.96
CA ASN A 218 -1.12 -4.84 -18.15
C ASN A 218 -0.41 -5.24 -19.45
N ASP A 219 0.49 -6.25 -19.40
CA ASP A 219 1.28 -6.72 -20.55
C ASP A 219 1.98 -5.58 -21.31
N CYS A 220 2.56 -4.64 -20.56
CA CYS A 220 3.24 -3.46 -21.10
C CYS A 220 4.76 -3.60 -20.98
N ALA A 221 5.46 -3.74 -22.10
CA ALA A 221 6.91 -3.75 -22.15
C ALA A 221 7.52 -2.39 -22.53
N GLU A 222 6.68 -1.42 -22.90
CA GLU A 222 7.12 -0.09 -23.31
C GLU A 222 7.45 0.78 -22.11
N GLN A 223 8.15 1.89 -22.36
CA GLN A 223 8.44 2.88 -21.31
C GLN A 223 7.16 3.52 -20.77
N VAL A 224 7.10 3.69 -19.45
CA VAL A 224 5.98 4.32 -18.73
C VAL A 224 6.46 5.41 -17.78
N ILE A 225 5.59 6.38 -17.52
CA ILE A 225 5.74 7.29 -16.38
C ILE A 225 5.06 6.64 -15.19
N GLY A 226 5.86 6.01 -14.34
CA GLY A 226 5.37 5.31 -13.15
C GLY A 226 5.15 6.27 -11.99
N VAL A 227 3.95 6.32 -11.46
CA VAL A 227 3.62 7.00 -10.20
C VAL A 227 3.54 5.94 -9.13
N SER A 228 4.57 5.83 -8.30
CA SER A 228 4.67 4.84 -7.23
C SER A 228 4.51 5.53 -5.88
N PHE A 229 3.28 5.50 -5.35
CA PHE A 229 2.93 6.15 -4.09
C PHE A 229 2.67 5.10 -3.01
N ASP A 230 3.52 5.13 -1.99
CA ASP A 230 3.56 4.10 -0.95
C ASP A 230 3.91 4.65 0.43
N GLY A 231 3.89 3.76 1.42
CA GLY A 231 4.23 4.06 2.81
C GLY A 231 5.72 4.24 3.03
N THR A 232 6.53 3.30 2.59
CA THR A 232 7.97 3.30 2.84
C THR A 232 8.68 2.34 1.90
N GLY A 233 9.76 2.78 1.27
CA GLY A 233 10.68 1.93 0.54
C GLY A 233 12.10 2.48 0.64
N TYR A 234 13.11 1.61 0.47
CA TYR A 234 14.51 1.97 0.55
C TYR A 234 14.96 2.69 -0.72
N GLY A 235 15.32 3.96 -0.59
CA GLY A 235 15.83 4.77 -1.69
C GLY A 235 17.27 4.41 -2.09
N THR A 236 17.60 4.55 -3.36
CA THR A 236 18.97 4.34 -3.87
C THR A 236 19.98 5.35 -3.31
N ASP A 237 19.48 6.45 -2.72
CA ASP A 237 20.24 7.51 -2.06
C ASP A 237 20.31 7.33 -0.52
N GLY A 238 19.79 6.22 0.00
CA GLY A 238 19.76 5.92 1.44
C GLY A 238 18.67 6.69 2.20
N THR A 239 17.79 7.42 1.51
CA THR A 239 16.62 8.09 2.10
C THR A 239 15.39 7.19 2.06
N ILE A 240 14.31 7.59 2.74
CA ILE A 240 13.02 6.90 2.64
C ILE A 240 12.27 7.44 1.43
N TRP A 241 11.99 6.58 0.47
CA TRP A 241 11.11 6.88 -0.65
C TRP A 241 9.68 6.42 -0.37
N GLY A 242 8.71 6.98 -1.12
CA GLY A 242 7.31 6.58 -1.00
C GLY A 242 6.34 7.46 -1.78
N GLY A 243 6.81 8.51 -2.46
CA GLY A 243 5.98 9.34 -3.32
C GLY A 243 6.72 9.70 -4.59
N GLU A 244 7.01 8.68 -5.42
CA GLU A 244 7.95 8.76 -6.52
C GLU A 244 7.27 8.83 -7.88
N ILE A 245 7.88 9.58 -8.79
CA ILE A 245 7.52 9.57 -10.21
C ILE A 245 8.76 9.11 -10.98
N LEU A 246 8.65 7.94 -11.59
CA LEU A 246 9.74 7.23 -12.23
C LEU A 246 9.48 7.11 -13.73
N LEU A 247 10.42 7.53 -14.56
CA LEU A 247 10.39 7.15 -15.97
C LEU A 247 11.04 5.78 -16.08
N SER A 248 10.27 4.75 -16.41
CA SER A 248 10.64 3.35 -16.23
C SER A 248 10.39 2.52 -17.48
N ASP A 249 11.26 1.53 -17.71
CA ASP A 249 11.03 0.42 -18.62
C ASP A 249 11.49 -0.91 -17.94
N LEU A 250 11.56 -2.01 -18.68
CA LEU A 250 12.01 -3.31 -18.15
C LEU A 250 13.53 -3.34 -17.84
N ASN A 251 14.30 -2.32 -18.23
CA ASN A 251 15.75 -2.28 -18.09
C ASN A 251 16.22 -1.41 -16.93
N GLY A 252 15.39 -0.47 -16.49
CA GLY A 252 15.73 0.44 -15.43
C GLY A 252 14.72 1.58 -15.26
N PHE A 253 15.12 2.55 -14.46
CA PHE A 253 14.30 3.73 -14.21
C PHE A 253 15.16 4.97 -13.98
N GLU A 254 14.56 6.12 -14.26
CA GLU A 254 15.02 7.43 -13.86
C GLU A 254 14.06 8.02 -12.81
N ARG A 255 14.58 8.56 -11.72
CA ARG A 255 13.78 9.28 -10.72
C ARG A 255 13.45 10.68 -11.22
N ALA A 256 12.38 10.80 -11.99
CA ALA A 256 11.98 12.06 -12.66
C ALA A 256 11.28 13.05 -11.72
N GLY A 257 10.67 12.56 -10.65
CA GLY A 257 10.00 13.43 -9.68
C GLY A 257 9.69 12.74 -8.35
N SER A 258 9.27 13.54 -7.36
CA SER A 258 8.81 13.02 -6.07
C SER A 258 7.94 14.04 -5.32
N VAL A 259 7.29 13.59 -4.27
CA VAL A 259 6.77 14.45 -3.20
C VAL A 259 7.92 15.30 -2.65
N MET A 260 7.63 16.54 -2.23
CA MET A 260 8.63 17.41 -1.59
C MET A 260 9.22 16.71 -0.36
N PRO A 261 10.55 16.58 -0.23
CA PRO A 261 11.18 15.90 0.88
C PRO A 261 10.90 16.59 2.22
N PHE A 262 10.64 15.79 3.23
CA PHE A 262 10.49 16.25 4.61
C PHE A 262 11.28 15.34 5.58
N LEU A 263 11.53 15.84 6.77
CA LEU A 263 12.24 15.08 7.78
C LEU A 263 11.27 14.14 8.51
N GLN A 264 11.37 12.84 8.31
CA GLN A 264 10.62 11.84 9.07
C GLN A 264 11.34 11.56 10.38
N ILE A 265 10.66 11.77 11.53
CA ILE A 265 11.23 11.69 12.87
C ILE A 265 10.49 10.63 13.68
N GLY A 266 11.23 9.79 14.40
CA GLY A 266 10.67 8.80 15.33
C GLY A 266 10.78 7.35 14.86
N GLY A 267 11.48 7.07 13.75
CA GLY A 267 11.62 5.71 13.23
C GLY A 267 10.27 5.04 13.00
N ASP A 268 10.14 3.75 13.34
CA ASP A 268 8.93 2.95 13.14
C ASP A 268 7.69 3.49 13.86
N ALA A 269 7.88 4.18 15.01
CA ALA A 269 6.76 4.82 15.70
C ALA A 269 6.07 5.88 14.84
N SER A 270 6.77 6.51 13.89
CA SER A 270 6.20 7.52 12.99
C SER A 270 5.17 6.95 12.01
N SER A 271 5.19 5.65 11.74
CA SER A 271 4.19 4.97 10.92
C SER A 271 2.85 4.73 11.64
N LYS A 272 2.87 4.70 12.97
CA LYS A 272 1.69 4.49 13.83
C LYS A 272 1.20 5.79 14.46
N GLU A 273 2.09 6.77 14.63
CA GLU A 273 1.82 8.03 15.33
C GLU A 273 1.93 9.22 14.36
N GLY A 274 0.88 9.42 13.53
CA GLY A 274 0.83 10.48 12.49
C GLY A 274 1.07 11.88 13.03
N TRP A 275 0.81 12.13 14.32
CA TRP A 275 1.14 13.40 14.98
C TRP A 275 2.64 13.74 14.93
N ARG A 276 3.54 12.72 14.92
CA ARG A 276 4.99 12.94 14.80
C ARG A 276 5.34 13.52 13.43
N ILE A 277 4.71 13.01 12.40
CA ILE A 277 4.85 13.53 11.05
C ILE A 277 4.29 14.94 10.96
N ALA A 278 3.11 15.19 11.54
CA ALA A 278 2.52 16.53 11.59
C ALA A 278 3.46 17.55 12.26
N VAL A 279 4.03 17.22 13.42
CA VAL A 279 5.02 18.08 14.10
C VAL A 279 6.24 18.33 13.22
N SER A 280 6.75 17.31 12.55
CA SER A 280 7.90 17.45 11.66
C SER A 280 7.61 18.36 10.47
N LEU A 281 6.46 18.19 9.82
CA LEU A 281 6.01 19.04 8.69
C LEU A 281 5.85 20.50 9.15
N LEU A 282 5.18 20.74 10.29
CA LEU A 282 4.98 22.06 10.86
C LEU A 282 6.31 22.72 11.22
N TYR A 283 7.21 21.98 11.86
CA TYR A 283 8.53 22.51 12.23
C TYR A 283 9.39 22.82 11.00
N GLY A 284 9.33 21.96 9.98
CA GLY A 284 10.00 22.22 8.69
C GLY A 284 9.46 23.47 7.96
N MET A 285 8.16 23.74 8.06
CA MET A 285 7.54 24.94 7.46
C MET A 285 7.85 26.23 8.20
N THR A 286 7.85 26.21 9.53
CA THR A 286 8.02 27.41 10.34
C THR A 286 9.48 27.76 10.60
N GLY A 287 10.34 26.75 10.73
CA GLY A 287 11.74 26.89 11.17
C GLY A 287 11.88 27.42 12.62
N ASP A 288 10.77 27.50 13.37
CA ASP A 288 10.68 28.18 14.66
C ASP A 288 9.91 27.32 15.66
N ARG A 289 10.57 26.98 16.80
CA ARG A 289 9.96 26.12 17.82
C ARG A 289 8.78 26.77 18.54
N GLU A 290 8.83 28.07 18.81
CA GLU A 290 7.76 28.77 19.52
C GLU A 290 6.51 28.84 18.68
N LYS A 291 6.64 29.27 17.41
CA LYS A 291 5.53 29.29 16.45
C LYS A 291 4.95 27.90 16.22
N THR A 292 5.81 26.89 16.09
CA THR A 292 5.34 25.50 15.93
C THR A 292 4.59 25.03 17.16
N SER A 293 5.08 25.37 18.38
CA SER A 293 4.40 24.99 19.63
C SER A 293 3.02 25.63 19.77
N GLU A 294 2.85 26.88 19.36
CA GLU A 294 1.55 27.55 19.34
C GLU A 294 0.56 26.85 18.39
N ILE A 295 1.03 26.42 17.23
CA ILE A 295 0.21 25.67 16.26
C ILE A 295 -0.17 24.30 16.83
N ILE A 296 0.79 23.57 17.42
CA ILE A 296 0.59 22.25 18.04
C ILE A 296 -0.49 22.36 19.15
N GLU A 297 -0.42 23.40 19.98
CA GLU A 297 -1.39 23.64 21.04
C GLU A 297 -2.79 23.92 20.48
N LYS A 298 -2.90 24.81 19.49
CA LYS A 298 -4.17 25.13 18.80
C LYS A 298 -4.84 23.92 18.13
N LEU A 299 -4.03 23.03 17.57
CA LEU A 299 -4.49 21.80 16.90
C LEU A 299 -4.58 20.62 17.88
N GLU A 300 -4.15 20.78 19.12
CA GLU A 300 -4.06 19.74 20.15
C GLU A 300 -3.35 18.47 19.64
N LEU A 301 -2.28 18.59 18.85
CA LEU A 301 -1.61 17.48 18.19
C LEU A 301 -0.94 16.51 19.16
N CYS A 302 -0.21 17.05 20.13
CA CYS A 302 0.51 16.30 21.15
C CYS A 302 0.80 17.19 22.36
N THR A 303 1.35 16.59 23.42
CA THR A 303 1.78 17.35 24.62
C THR A 303 3.02 18.18 24.31
N LYS A 304 3.23 19.24 25.09
CA LYS A 304 4.43 20.09 25.01
C LYS A 304 5.72 19.29 25.21
N GLN A 305 5.69 18.27 26.06
CA GLN A 305 6.84 17.40 26.29
C GLN A 305 7.17 16.56 25.04
N GLU A 306 6.16 15.94 24.41
CA GLU A 306 6.31 15.19 23.17
C GLU A 306 6.84 16.08 22.04
N ALA A 307 6.32 17.29 21.88
CA ALA A 307 6.79 18.26 20.90
C ALA A 307 8.28 18.62 21.11
N ASN A 308 8.68 18.91 22.34
CA ASN A 308 10.08 19.23 22.67
C ASN A 308 11.04 18.06 22.35
N VAL A 309 10.62 16.83 22.58
CA VAL A 309 11.39 15.64 22.18
C VAL A 309 11.54 15.58 20.67
N GLN A 310 10.47 15.80 19.90
CA GLN A 310 10.51 15.82 18.43
C GLN A 310 11.45 16.91 17.91
N PHE A 311 11.39 18.13 18.45
CA PHE A 311 12.31 19.21 18.07
C PHE A 311 13.78 18.85 18.36
N ALA A 312 14.05 18.26 19.53
CA ALA A 312 15.40 17.85 19.88
C ALA A 312 15.94 16.72 18.95
N MET A 313 15.06 15.79 18.55
CA MET A 313 15.39 14.75 17.60
C MET A 313 15.64 15.33 16.20
N ALA A 314 14.83 16.29 15.76
CA ALA A 314 15.01 16.98 14.49
C ALA A 314 16.37 17.68 14.40
N ASP A 315 16.67 18.52 15.39
CA ASP A 315 17.87 19.35 15.40
C ASP A 315 19.18 18.53 15.49
N ARG A 316 19.11 17.41 16.22
CA ARG A 316 20.26 16.49 16.40
C ARG A 316 20.31 15.35 15.38
N ARG A 317 19.34 15.29 14.47
CA ARG A 317 19.21 14.19 13.49
C ARG A 317 19.19 12.80 14.13
N ILE A 318 18.53 12.66 15.30
CA ILE A 318 18.36 11.38 16.00
C ILE A 318 17.07 10.72 15.56
N ASN A 319 17.14 9.47 15.04
CA ASN A 319 16.01 8.75 14.45
C ASN A 319 15.21 9.64 13.49
N ALA A 320 15.93 10.38 12.65
CA ALA A 320 15.41 11.36 11.73
C ALA A 320 16.05 11.16 10.35
N VAL A 321 15.26 10.82 9.35
CA VAL A 321 15.69 10.52 7.98
C VAL A 321 14.89 11.37 7.01
N MET A 322 15.51 11.83 5.93
CA MET A 322 14.76 12.48 4.85
C MET A 322 13.83 11.49 4.19
N SER A 323 12.61 11.93 3.93
CA SER A 323 11.55 11.09 3.40
C SER A 323 10.72 11.81 2.33
N THR A 324 10.36 11.07 1.30
CA THR A 324 9.37 11.46 0.30
C THR A 324 8.10 10.60 0.39
N SER A 325 7.88 9.93 1.53
CA SER A 325 6.75 9.03 1.75
C SER A 325 5.40 9.73 1.56
N ALA A 326 4.64 9.29 0.57
CA ALA A 326 3.26 9.75 0.39
C ALA A 326 2.37 9.27 1.53
N GLY A 327 2.49 8.01 1.98
CA GLY A 327 1.70 7.49 3.09
C GLY A 327 1.89 8.29 4.38
N ARG A 328 3.13 8.62 4.72
CA ARG A 328 3.41 9.48 5.91
C ARG A 328 2.88 10.90 5.72
N LEU A 329 2.92 11.43 4.51
CA LEU A 329 2.31 12.74 4.22
C LEU A 329 0.79 12.71 4.52
N PHE A 330 0.08 11.66 4.08
CA PHE A 330 -1.33 11.44 4.39
C PHE A 330 -1.59 11.36 5.89
N ASP A 331 -0.78 10.62 6.63
CA ASP A 331 -0.90 10.50 8.10
C ASP A 331 -0.69 11.85 8.80
N GLY A 332 0.29 12.62 8.35
CA GLY A 332 0.55 13.98 8.86
C GLY A 332 -0.61 14.94 8.61
N VAL A 333 -1.18 14.92 7.40
CA VAL A 333 -2.36 15.73 7.05
C VAL A 333 -3.57 15.30 7.86
N SER A 334 -3.82 14.02 8.02
CA SER A 334 -4.91 13.48 8.85
C SER A 334 -4.80 13.98 10.30
N ALA A 335 -3.58 14.02 10.85
CA ALA A 335 -3.32 14.55 12.19
C ALA A 335 -3.54 16.07 12.28
N ILE A 336 -3.03 16.85 11.31
CA ILE A 336 -3.21 18.32 11.24
C ILE A 336 -4.69 18.70 11.19
N LEU A 337 -5.48 17.95 10.44
CA LEU A 337 -6.91 18.16 10.34
C LEU A 337 -7.71 17.70 11.58
N GLY A 338 -7.06 16.98 12.50
CA GLY A 338 -7.71 16.45 13.69
C GLY A 338 -8.59 15.22 13.43
N ILE A 339 -8.40 14.56 12.26
CA ILE A 339 -9.17 13.37 11.86
C ILE A 339 -8.62 12.13 12.60
N ARG A 340 -7.32 11.86 12.48
CA ARG A 340 -6.67 10.75 13.18
C ARG A 340 -5.21 11.09 13.50
N ARG A 341 -4.85 11.00 14.78
CA ARG A 341 -3.48 11.31 15.25
C ARG A 341 -2.60 10.08 15.45
N LYS A 342 -3.22 8.95 15.77
CA LYS A 342 -2.56 7.65 15.98
C LYS A 342 -3.36 6.56 15.28
N SER A 343 -2.64 5.62 14.69
CA SER A 343 -3.20 4.47 14.01
C SER A 343 -3.09 3.22 14.90
N THR A 344 -4.13 2.40 14.92
CA THR A 344 -4.14 1.10 15.61
C THR A 344 -3.77 -0.03 14.65
N PHE A 345 -3.88 0.20 13.35
CA PHE A 345 -3.45 -0.67 12.28
C PHE A 345 -2.87 0.17 11.12
N GLU A 346 -2.16 -0.47 10.21
CA GLU A 346 -1.49 0.18 9.09
C GLU A 346 -2.49 0.92 8.17
N GLY A 347 -2.16 2.18 7.82
CA GLY A 347 -2.97 3.00 6.91
C GLY A 347 -4.25 3.58 7.51
N GLU A 348 -4.55 3.36 8.80
CA GLU A 348 -5.80 3.84 9.41
C GLU A 348 -5.97 5.37 9.31
N ALA A 349 -4.91 6.14 9.52
CA ALA A 349 -4.98 7.60 9.43
C ALA A 349 -5.20 8.08 8.00
N SER A 350 -4.54 7.47 7.03
CA SER A 350 -4.70 7.75 5.60
C SER A 350 -6.11 7.40 5.10
N MET A 351 -6.65 6.23 5.52
CA MET A 351 -8.02 5.81 5.21
C MET A 351 -9.06 6.76 5.84
N ALA A 352 -8.86 7.17 7.09
CA ALA A 352 -9.77 8.12 7.75
C ALA A 352 -9.81 9.46 7.02
N LEU A 353 -8.67 9.92 6.48
CA LEU A 353 -8.58 11.13 5.66
C LEU A 353 -9.37 10.98 4.35
N GLU A 354 -9.24 9.84 3.68
CA GLU A 354 -10.00 9.49 2.48
C GLU A 354 -11.51 9.52 2.76
N PHE A 355 -11.96 8.81 3.80
CA PHE A 355 -13.39 8.72 4.14
C PHE A 355 -13.99 10.08 4.49
N ALA A 356 -13.24 10.95 5.18
CA ALA A 356 -13.68 12.31 5.45
C ALA A 356 -13.85 13.13 4.16
N ALA A 357 -12.91 13.00 3.22
CA ALA A 357 -12.97 13.66 1.92
C ALA A 357 -14.14 13.14 1.06
N GLU A 358 -14.35 11.83 1.01
CA GLU A 358 -15.47 11.22 0.29
C GLU A 358 -16.83 11.61 0.88
N GLU A 359 -16.96 11.61 2.20
CA GLU A 359 -18.19 12.02 2.85
C GLU A 359 -18.50 13.49 2.57
N TYR A 360 -17.50 14.36 2.62
CA TYR A 360 -17.64 15.76 2.21
C TYR A 360 -18.13 15.86 0.75
N GLN A 361 -17.51 15.15 -0.18
CA GLN A 361 -17.88 15.15 -1.60
C GLN A 361 -19.32 14.68 -1.81
N LYS A 362 -19.71 13.56 -1.18
CA LYS A 362 -21.07 13.03 -1.24
C LYS A 362 -22.12 14.04 -0.72
N ASN A 363 -21.84 14.66 0.42
CA ASN A 363 -22.70 15.67 1.04
C ASN A 363 -22.79 16.96 0.19
N ARG A 364 -21.68 17.39 -0.39
CA ARG A 364 -21.64 18.53 -1.29
C ARG A 364 -22.50 18.31 -2.53
N LEU A 365 -22.36 17.17 -3.21
CA LEU A 365 -23.14 16.81 -4.39
C LEU A 365 -24.63 16.72 -4.06
N LYS A 366 -25.01 16.07 -2.96
CA LYS A 366 -26.39 15.95 -2.51
C LYS A 366 -27.05 17.31 -2.25
N ASN A 367 -26.28 18.27 -1.77
CA ASN A 367 -26.80 19.62 -1.42
C ASN A 367 -26.53 20.66 -2.53
N ALA A 368 -26.07 20.26 -3.72
CA ALA A 368 -25.71 21.13 -4.83
C ALA A 368 -24.80 22.32 -4.43
N LYS A 369 -23.92 22.12 -3.44
CA LYS A 369 -23.00 23.15 -2.98
C LYS A 369 -21.86 23.34 -3.99
N LYS A 370 -21.42 24.59 -4.18
CA LYS A 370 -20.24 24.91 -5.00
C LYS A 370 -19.00 24.14 -4.53
N MET A 371 -18.16 23.82 -5.49
CA MET A 371 -16.79 23.32 -5.22
C MET A 371 -16.04 24.37 -4.39
N PRO A 372 -15.28 23.98 -3.35
CA PRO A 372 -14.37 24.91 -2.70
C PRO A 372 -13.33 25.38 -3.72
N GLU A 373 -12.84 26.59 -3.55
CA GLU A 373 -11.72 27.07 -4.33
C GLU A 373 -10.48 26.23 -3.98
N ILE A 374 -9.91 25.60 -5.01
CA ILE A 374 -8.74 24.75 -4.83
C ILE A 374 -7.54 25.54 -5.35
N PRO A 375 -6.60 25.87 -4.47
CA PRO A 375 -5.39 26.56 -4.89
C PRO A 375 -4.57 25.65 -5.80
N THR A 376 -3.95 26.27 -6.80
CA THR A 376 -3.04 25.58 -7.73
C THR A 376 -1.61 26.00 -7.46
N TYR A 377 -0.71 25.04 -7.32
CA TYR A 377 0.70 25.30 -7.08
C TYR A 377 1.54 24.79 -8.24
N GLU A 378 2.52 25.57 -8.65
CA GLU A 378 3.50 25.13 -9.62
C GLU A 378 4.43 24.07 -9.01
N LEU A 379 4.87 23.14 -9.85
CA LEU A 379 5.89 22.17 -9.47
C LEU A 379 7.22 22.88 -9.22
N LEU A 380 7.95 22.41 -8.23
CA LEU A 380 9.30 22.87 -7.95
C LEU A 380 10.33 22.04 -8.71
N LYS A 381 11.56 22.49 -8.75
CA LYS A 381 12.70 21.77 -9.34
C LYS A 381 13.79 21.58 -8.29
N GLU A 382 14.42 20.44 -8.29
CA GLU A 382 15.57 20.13 -7.46
C GLU A 382 16.73 19.63 -8.34
N GLY A 383 17.90 20.22 -8.19
CA GLY A 383 19.11 19.83 -8.94
C GLY A 383 18.92 19.90 -10.46
N ASN A 384 19.35 18.85 -11.15
CA ASN A 384 19.36 18.75 -12.61
C ASN A 384 17.98 18.28 -13.16
N ASP A 385 16.90 19.02 -12.86
CA ASP A 385 15.55 18.86 -13.43
C ASP A 385 14.58 17.88 -12.75
N ARG A 386 14.93 17.26 -11.59
CA ARG A 386 13.96 16.48 -10.84
C ARG A 386 12.77 17.33 -10.40
N LEU A 387 11.56 16.90 -10.72
CA LEU A 387 10.34 17.59 -10.36
C LEU A 387 9.96 17.29 -8.90
N LEU A 388 9.56 18.32 -8.16
CA LEU A 388 8.99 18.17 -6.84
C LEU A 388 7.54 18.64 -6.83
N LEU A 389 6.66 17.78 -6.33
CA LEU A 389 5.29 18.15 -6.01
C LEU A 389 5.34 19.18 -4.87
N ASN A 390 4.75 20.34 -5.07
CA ASN A 390 4.78 21.45 -4.10
C ASN A 390 3.81 21.21 -2.93
N THR A 391 4.04 20.10 -2.22
CA THR A 391 3.23 19.71 -1.06
C THR A 391 3.43 20.66 0.12
N GLY A 392 4.55 21.37 0.18
CA GLY A 392 4.80 22.37 1.24
C GLY A 392 3.84 23.56 1.17
N SER A 393 3.60 24.13 -0.02
CA SER A 393 2.62 25.20 -0.21
C SER A 393 1.19 24.71 0.02
N LEU A 394 0.87 23.49 -0.42
CA LEU A 394 -0.43 22.86 -0.17
C LEU A 394 -0.68 22.68 1.35
N LEU A 395 0.29 22.17 2.07
CA LEU A 395 0.19 21.99 3.53
C LEU A 395 0.02 23.31 4.28
N LYS A 396 0.71 24.36 3.85
CA LYS A 396 0.57 25.69 4.43
C LYS A 396 -0.84 26.22 4.28
N GLU A 397 -1.40 26.12 3.08
CA GLU A 397 -2.79 26.53 2.81
C GLU A 397 -3.80 25.74 3.65
N ILE A 398 -3.64 24.42 3.70
CA ILE A 398 -4.49 23.54 4.51
C ILE A 398 -4.42 23.95 6.00
N LEU A 399 -3.22 24.21 6.50
CA LEU A 399 -3.01 24.64 7.88
C LEU A 399 -3.71 25.99 8.16
N ASP A 400 -3.48 26.99 7.32
CA ASP A 400 -4.05 28.32 7.47
C ASP A 400 -5.58 28.27 7.47
N ARG A 401 -6.17 27.51 6.55
CA ARG A 401 -7.63 27.33 6.45
C ARG A 401 -8.18 26.53 7.64
N ARG A 402 -7.44 25.50 8.11
CA ARG A 402 -7.81 24.72 9.31
C ARG A 402 -7.84 25.57 10.57
N LEU A 403 -6.83 26.43 10.74
CA LEU A 403 -6.76 27.38 11.87
C LEU A 403 -7.86 28.45 11.83
N ASN A 404 -8.37 28.76 10.64
CA ASN A 404 -9.53 29.64 10.43
C ASN A 404 -10.88 28.93 10.58
N GLY A 405 -10.89 27.64 10.96
CA GLY A 405 -12.10 26.88 11.29
C GLY A 405 -12.81 26.24 10.08
N GLU A 406 -12.12 26.11 8.91
CA GLU A 406 -12.72 25.38 7.79
C GLU A 406 -12.89 23.89 8.12
N ASP A 407 -13.92 23.30 7.53
CA ASP A 407 -14.31 21.90 7.74
C ASP A 407 -13.18 20.92 7.34
N PRO A 408 -12.78 19.99 8.23
CA PRO A 408 -11.73 19.02 7.94
C PRO A 408 -11.99 18.16 6.70
N GLY A 409 -13.25 17.79 6.44
CA GLY A 409 -13.61 17.00 5.26
C GLY A 409 -13.42 17.78 3.95
N SER A 410 -13.74 19.08 3.96
CA SER A 410 -13.44 19.99 2.83
C SER A 410 -11.94 20.05 2.55
N LEU A 411 -11.13 20.23 3.60
CA LEU A 411 -9.69 20.32 3.48
C LEU A 411 -9.05 19.00 3.07
N ALA A 412 -9.58 17.88 3.55
CA ALA A 412 -9.17 16.55 3.11
C ALA A 412 -9.43 16.36 1.60
N TYR A 413 -10.59 16.79 1.11
CA TYR A 413 -10.91 16.73 -0.32
C TYR A 413 -9.97 17.60 -1.16
N ILE A 414 -9.70 18.85 -0.72
CA ILE A 414 -8.76 19.77 -1.37
C ILE A 414 -7.36 19.15 -1.46
N PHE A 415 -6.90 18.49 -0.38
CA PHE A 415 -5.62 17.80 -0.36
C PHE A 415 -5.54 16.72 -1.46
N HIS A 416 -6.51 15.82 -1.54
CA HIS A 416 -6.54 14.77 -2.56
C HIS A 416 -6.57 15.34 -3.97
N GLN A 417 -7.41 16.34 -4.21
CA GLN A 417 -7.58 16.92 -5.55
C GLN A 417 -6.33 17.66 -6.01
N GLU A 418 -5.71 18.46 -5.16
CA GLU A 418 -4.49 19.19 -5.53
C GLU A 418 -3.30 18.25 -5.70
N LEU A 419 -3.20 17.20 -4.86
CA LEU A 419 -2.16 16.18 -5.03
C LEU A 419 -2.31 15.46 -6.38
N ALA A 420 -3.51 15.02 -6.74
CA ALA A 420 -3.79 14.40 -8.04
C ALA A 420 -3.47 15.34 -9.22
N ARG A 421 -3.76 16.64 -9.08
CA ARG A 421 -3.42 17.66 -10.08
C ARG A 421 -1.90 17.80 -10.24
N GLN A 422 -1.15 17.81 -9.14
CA GLN A 422 0.32 17.92 -9.20
C GLN A 422 0.98 16.68 -9.79
N ILE A 423 0.46 15.47 -9.45
CA ILE A 423 0.86 14.22 -10.10
C ILE A 423 0.66 14.34 -11.61
N THR A 424 -0.53 14.72 -12.04
CA THR A 424 -0.86 14.88 -13.46
C THR A 424 0.04 15.91 -14.15
N ALA A 425 0.27 17.06 -13.53
CA ALA A 425 1.15 18.11 -14.06
C ALA A 425 2.60 17.61 -14.21
N SER A 426 3.07 16.77 -13.27
CA SER A 426 4.40 16.16 -13.38
C SER A 426 4.47 15.17 -14.53
N CYS A 427 3.46 14.32 -14.72
CA CYS A 427 3.40 13.41 -15.85
C CYS A 427 3.38 14.16 -17.19
N VAL A 428 2.64 15.27 -17.29
CA VAL A 428 2.64 16.12 -18.50
C VAL A 428 4.05 16.66 -18.81
N LYS A 429 4.75 17.19 -17.79
CA LYS A 429 6.12 17.71 -17.99
C LYS A 429 7.12 16.62 -18.37
N ILE A 430 7.02 15.44 -17.78
CA ILE A 430 7.87 14.30 -18.13
C ILE A 430 7.57 13.83 -19.56
N ARG A 431 6.30 13.78 -19.96
CA ARG A 431 5.91 13.46 -21.35
C ARG A 431 6.51 14.46 -22.36
N GLU A 432 6.51 15.75 -22.06
CA GLU A 432 7.09 16.77 -22.92
C GLU A 432 8.60 16.55 -23.17
N GLN A 433 9.30 15.95 -22.20
CA GLN A 433 10.73 15.66 -22.27
C GLN A 433 11.04 14.31 -22.91
N SER A 434 10.27 13.26 -22.55
CA SER A 434 10.53 11.88 -22.93
C SER A 434 9.73 11.38 -24.14
N GLY A 435 8.63 12.04 -24.48
CA GLY A 435 7.66 11.54 -25.45
C GLY A 435 6.75 10.42 -24.91
N CYS A 436 6.94 9.94 -23.66
CA CYS A 436 6.18 8.85 -23.08
C CYS A 436 4.74 9.27 -22.75
N ASN A 437 3.74 8.58 -23.33
CA ASN A 437 2.31 8.89 -23.12
C ASN A 437 1.57 7.83 -22.28
N LYS A 438 2.29 6.89 -21.66
CA LYS A 438 1.72 5.87 -20.76
C LYS A 438 2.03 6.23 -19.32
N ALA A 439 1.02 6.20 -18.44
CA ALA A 439 1.18 6.42 -17.01
C ALA A 439 0.79 5.15 -16.26
N ALA A 440 1.64 4.67 -15.34
CA ALA A 440 1.36 3.50 -14.50
C ALA A 440 1.18 3.93 -13.04
N LEU A 441 0.04 3.60 -12.44
CA LEU A 441 -0.31 3.94 -11.06
C LEU A 441 -0.13 2.71 -10.17
N SER A 442 0.76 2.77 -9.17
CA SER A 442 1.05 1.68 -8.24
C SER A 442 1.54 2.20 -6.88
N GLY A 443 1.72 1.28 -5.92
CA GLY A 443 2.04 1.58 -4.52
C GLY A 443 0.80 1.57 -3.64
N GLY A 444 1.00 1.26 -2.34
CA GLY A 444 -0.10 1.06 -1.38
C GLY A 444 -1.03 2.25 -1.18
N VAL A 445 -0.55 3.48 -1.46
CA VAL A 445 -1.37 4.70 -1.37
C VAL A 445 -2.46 4.74 -2.44
N PHE A 446 -2.31 4.05 -3.58
CA PHE A 446 -3.37 3.94 -4.58
C PHE A 446 -4.49 2.95 -4.20
N GLN A 447 -4.44 2.34 -3.01
CA GLN A 447 -5.63 1.75 -2.39
C GLN A 447 -6.65 2.83 -1.96
N ASN A 448 -6.21 4.09 -1.80
CA ASN A 448 -7.07 5.26 -1.65
C ASN A 448 -7.82 5.49 -2.96
N ARG A 449 -9.12 5.16 -2.95
CA ARG A 449 -10.01 5.19 -4.11
C ARG A 449 -10.22 6.60 -4.65
N LEU A 450 -10.32 7.58 -3.76
CA LEU A 450 -10.50 8.97 -4.16
C LEU A 450 -9.27 9.50 -4.89
N LEU A 451 -8.06 9.22 -4.40
CA LEU A 451 -6.84 9.63 -5.08
C LEU A 451 -6.69 8.94 -6.43
N LEU A 452 -6.96 7.62 -6.49
CA LEU A 452 -6.93 6.84 -7.72
C LEU A 452 -7.88 7.43 -8.78
N GLU A 453 -9.15 7.66 -8.39
CA GLU A 453 -10.17 8.20 -9.29
C GLU A 453 -9.81 9.58 -9.83
N LEU A 454 -9.39 10.49 -8.96
CA LEU A 454 -8.99 11.84 -9.35
C LEU A 454 -7.78 11.83 -10.28
N THR A 455 -6.76 11.02 -9.97
CA THR A 455 -5.53 10.95 -10.76
C THR A 455 -5.77 10.30 -12.12
N ASP A 456 -6.48 9.18 -12.17
CA ASP A 456 -6.84 8.47 -13.41
C ASP A 456 -7.66 9.37 -14.34
N HIS A 457 -8.68 10.03 -13.79
CA HIS A 457 -9.53 10.95 -14.55
C HIS A 457 -8.72 12.13 -15.13
N MET A 458 -7.89 12.78 -14.33
CA MET A 458 -7.09 13.92 -14.78
C MET A 458 -6.04 13.50 -15.82
N LEU A 459 -5.38 12.36 -15.66
CA LEU A 459 -4.43 11.82 -16.64
C LEU A 459 -5.12 11.49 -17.97
N LYS A 460 -6.29 10.84 -17.93
CA LYS A 460 -7.10 10.55 -19.13
C LYS A 460 -7.54 11.83 -19.84
N GLN A 461 -7.92 12.88 -19.09
CA GLN A 461 -8.24 14.19 -19.68
C GLN A 461 -7.04 14.84 -20.39
N GLN A 462 -5.81 14.56 -19.94
CA GLN A 462 -4.57 14.98 -20.61
C GLN A 462 -4.14 14.05 -21.76
N GLY A 463 -4.95 13.02 -22.08
CA GLY A 463 -4.71 12.10 -23.17
C GLY A 463 -3.71 10.98 -22.86
N PHE A 464 -3.41 10.69 -21.59
CA PHE A 464 -2.58 9.55 -21.22
C PHE A 464 -3.34 8.23 -21.35
N GLU A 465 -2.63 7.19 -21.76
CA GLU A 465 -3.00 5.80 -21.51
C GLU A 465 -2.61 5.47 -20.05
N VAL A 466 -3.61 5.13 -19.22
CA VAL A 466 -3.37 4.90 -17.78
C VAL A 466 -3.43 3.42 -17.46
N LEU A 467 -2.31 2.86 -17.02
CA LEU A 467 -2.18 1.50 -16.54
C LEU A 467 -2.51 1.47 -15.03
N LYS A 468 -3.33 0.52 -14.63
CA LYS A 468 -3.79 0.34 -13.24
C LYS A 468 -3.85 -1.13 -12.88
N HIS A 469 -3.73 -1.42 -11.61
CA HIS A 469 -3.94 -2.76 -11.08
C HIS A 469 -5.43 -3.17 -11.12
N GLN A 470 -5.67 -4.46 -11.26
CA GLN A 470 -6.98 -5.10 -11.18
C GLN A 470 -6.92 -6.36 -10.31
N LEU A 471 -6.14 -7.36 -10.71
CA LEU A 471 -6.00 -8.67 -10.04
C LEU A 471 -4.69 -8.79 -9.25
N VAL A 472 -3.78 -7.84 -9.39
CA VAL A 472 -2.57 -7.70 -8.56
C VAL A 472 -2.80 -6.59 -7.55
N PRO A 473 -2.48 -6.78 -6.26
CA PRO A 473 -2.54 -5.69 -5.29
C PRO A 473 -1.58 -4.55 -5.64
N PRO A 474 -1.99 -3.28 -5.56
CA PRO A 474 -1.06 -2.16 -5.75
C PRO A 474 -0.05 -2.00 -4.62
N ASN A 475 -0.30 -2.62 -3.46
CA ASN A 475 0.58 -2.62 -2.28
C ASN A 475 1.69 -3.67 -2.38
N ASP A 476 2.48 -3.85 -1.32
CA ASP A 476 3.62 -4.78 -1.25
C ASP A 476 3.26 -6.23 -1.62
N GLY A 477 1.99 -6.63 -1.46
CA GLY A 477 1.52 -7.94 -1.91
C GLY A 477 1.61 -8.16 -3.43
N GLY A 478 1.83 -7.11 -4.21
CA GLY A 478 2.00 -7.17 -5.67
C GLY A 478 3.44 -7.07 -6.15
N ILE A 479 4.40 -6.59 -5.34
CA ILE A 479 5.76 -6.27 -5.82
C ILE A 479 6.53 -7.50 -6.32
N ALA A 480 6.25 -8.68 -5.79
CA ALA A 480 6.91 -9.91 -6.20
C ALA A 480 6.75 -10.20 -7.71
N LEU A 481 5.61 -9.83 -8.31
CA LEU A 481 5.43 -9.93 -9.75
C LEU A 481 6.41 -9.02 -10.50
N GLY A 482 6.55 -7.76 -10.07
CA GLY A 482 7.50 -6.81 -10.67
C GLY A 482 8.95 -7.24 -10.50
N GLN A 483 9.30 -7.77 -9.31
CA GLN A 483 10.62 -8.35 -9.05
C GLN A 483 10.90 -9.55 -9.98
N ALA A 484 9.92 -10.44 -10.19
CA ALA A 484 10.08 -11.61 -11.04
C ALA A 484 10.25 -11.22 -12.51
N VAL A 485 9.50 -10.25 -13.01
CA VAL A 485 9.65 -9.72 -14.37
C VAL A 485 11.01 -9.06 -14.56
N TYR A 486 11.49 -8.28 -13.57
CA TYR A 486 12.83 -7.72 -13.60
C TYR A 486 13.92 -8.79 -13.63
N ALA A 487 13.79 -9.82 -12.78
CA ALA A 487 14.73 -10.94 -12.75
C ALA A 487 14.78 -11.66 -14.11
N MET A 488 13.63 -11.89 -14.72
CA MET A 488 13.55 -12.55 -16.03
C MET A 488 14.18 -11.70 -17.13
N ALA A 489 13.88 -10.40 -17.17
CA ALA A 489 14.52 -9.47 -18.11
C ALA A 489 16.03 -9.35 -17.87
N TYR A 490 16.49 -9.42 -16.61
CA TYR A 490 17.90 -9.45 -16.26
C TYR A 490 18.58 -10.73 -16.76
N LEU A 491 17.94 -11.89 -16.54
CA LEU A 491 18.46 -13.18 -16.99
C LEU A 491 18.60 -13.24 -18.53
N ASP A 492 17.58 -12.77 -19.24
CA ASP A 492 17.56 -12.74 -20.71
C ASP A 492 18.68 -11.86 -21.30
N ARG A 493 18.97 -10.72 -20.67
CA ARG A 493 20.05 -9.82 -21.11
C ARG A 493 21.47 -10.36 -20.84
N ASN A 494 21.62 -11.29 -19.91
CA ASN A 494 22.92 -11.82 -19.50
C ASN A 494 23.19 -13.24 -20.02
N LYS A 495 22.29 -13.79 -20.83
CA LYS A 495 22.50 -15.00 -21.65
C LYS A 495 23.19 -14.63 -22.95
#